data_c3cbb3e771a2025d3723e3d9a0f565af
#
_entry.id   c3cbb3e771a2025d3723e3d9a0f565af
#
_cell.length_a   1.000
_cell.length_b   1.000
_cell.length_c   1.000
_cell.angle_alpha   90.00
_cell.angle_beta   90.00
_cell.angle_gamma   90.00
#
_symmetry.space_group_name_H-M   'P 1'
#
loop_
_entity.id
_entity.type
_entity.pdbx_description
1 polymer ?
#
loop_
_entity_poly.entity_id
_entity_poly.type
_entity_poly.pdbx_seq_one_letter_code
_entity_poly.pdbx_strand_id
1 'polypeptide(L)'
;MIPMINDFMDAYNLDDMVVVTDAGMIGAANRQALERAGLSYVLGSRPPARPPPHVISSWHDNHPDQDVPDGLTLTQPWPAGPSDQCRDETIYYRYSADRARRTLRGIDTQVAKAEKAVAGKIPVKRNRFVHLSGATRSINRDLEKRARTLAGWKCYVTNLPNPNPDPETVISAYHRLYNIEKSFAHVQIRPKSTPHLPPTCASPSRPT
;
A
#
# COMPACT_ATOMS: atom_id res chain seq x y z
N MET A 1 4.08 -1.54 19.59
CA MET A 1 2.74 -1.68 18.96
C MET A 1 1.84 -2.59 19.79
N ILE A 2 2.15 -3.87 19.99
CA ILE A 2 1.30 -4.81 20.75
C ILE A 2 0.92 -4.30 22.15
N PRO A 3 1.85 -3.82 23.02
CA PRO A 3 1.46 -3.32 24.34
C PRO A 3 0.41 -2.21 24.27
N MET A 4 0.57 -1.26 23.36
CA MET A 4 -0.40 -0.16 23.17
C MET A 4 -1.78 -0.66 22.71
N ILE A 5 -1.82 -1.72 21.90
CA ILE A 5 -3.09 -2.34 21.48
C ILE A 5 -3.75 -3.02 22.69
N ASN A 6 -3.00 -3.76 23.49
CA ASN A 6 -3.51 -4.41 24.68
C ASN A 6 -4.02 -3.38 25.71
N ASP A 7 -3.24 -2.32 25.98
CA ASP A 7 -3.66 -1.23 26.86
C ASP A 7 -4.98 -0.59 26.39
N PHE A 8 -5.16 -0.45 25.07
CA PHE A 8 -6.40 0.06 24.49
C PHE A 8 -7.56 -0.92 24.66
N MET A 9 -7.34 -2.21 24.39
CA MET A 9 -8.36 -3.25 24.58
C MET A 9 -8.81 -3.33 26.03
N ASP A 10 -7.87 -3.30 26.96
CA ASP A 10 -8.14 -3.31 28.41
C ASP A 10 -8.92 -2.06 28.84
N ALA A 11 -8.51 -0.87 28.36
CA ALA A 11 -9.18 0.39 28.71
C ALA A 11 -10.63 0.47 28.25
N TYR A 12 -10.98 -0.21 27.14
CA TYR A 12 -12.33 -0.21 26.56
C TYR A 12 -13.07 -1.54 26.73
N ASN A 13 -12.50 -2.49 27.48
CA ASN A 13 -13.06 -3.81 27.71
C ASN A 13 -13.46 -4.52 26.42
N LEU A 14 -12.51 -4.57 25.46
CA LEU A 14 -12.72 -5.19 24.15
C LEU A 14 -12.14 -6.61 24.15
N ASP A 15 -12.96 -7.59 23.75
CA ASP A 15 -12.56 -9.00 23.66
C ASP A 15 -11.76 -9.30 22.39
N ASP A 16 -11.93 -8.51 21.32
CA ASP A 16 -11.26 -8.70 20.04
C ASP A 16 -11.05 -7.36 19.30
N MET A 17 -10.02 -7.33 18.46
CA MET A 17 -9.68 -6.17 17.63
C MET A 17 -9.08 -6.61 16.30
N VAL A 18 -9.47 -5.91 15.22
CA VAL A 18 -8.87 -6.05 13.90
C VAL A 18 -7.95 -4.87 13.62
N VAL A 19 -6.67 -5.16 13.41
CA VAL A 19 -5.66 -4.13 13.08
C VAL A 19 -5.66 -3.84 11.59
N VAL A 20 -6.00 -2.61 11.20
CA VAL A 20 -6.04 -2.18 9.80
C VAL A 20 -4.87 -1.25 9.50
N THR A 21 -4.07 -1.56 8.47
CA THR A 21 -2.89 -0.76 8.14
C THR A 21 -2.39 -1.01 6.72
N ASP A 22 -1.46 -0.16 6.24
CA ASP A 22 -0.70 -0.41 5.02
C ASP A 22 0.40 -1.46 5.26
N ALA A 23 0.60 -2.37 4.31
CA ALA A 23 1.63 -3.42 4.38
C ALA A 23 3.06 -2.87 4.50
N GLY A 24 3.29 -1.62 4.07
CA GLY A 24 4.57 -0.94 4.26
C GLY A 24 4.87 -0.59 5.74
N MET A 25 3.86 -0.58 6.59
CA MET A 25 3.99 -0.25 8.02
C MET A 25 4.17 -1.50 8.90
N ILE A 26 3.81 -2.69 8.41
CA ILE A 26 3.93 -3.94 9.15
C ILE A 26 4.85 -4.92 8.41
N GLY A 27 6.04 -5.15 8.97
CA GLY A 27 6.94 -6.22 8.54
C GLY A 27 6.47 -7.61 8.99
N ALA A 28 7.10 -8.67 8.46
CA ALA A 28 6.77 -10.06 8.78
C ALA A 28 6.80 -10.34 10.30
N ALA A 29 7.80 -9.81 11.03
CA ALA A 29 7.90 -9.98 12.47
C ALA A 29 6.72 -9.36 13.24
N ASN A 30 6.21 -8.21 12.78
CA ASN A 30 5.06 -7.57 13.40
C ASN A 30 3.76 -8.33 13.11
N ARG A 31 3.61 -8.92 11.91
CA ARG A 31 2.48 -9.81 11.59
C ARG A 31 2.45 -11.02 12.54
N GLN A 32 3.59 -11.71 12.67
CA GLN A 32 3.71 -12.82 13.61
C GLN A 32 3.42 -12.40 15.05
N ALA A 33 3.85 -11.20 15.47
CA ALA A 33 3.56 -10.70 16.81
C ALA A 33 2.06 -10.44 17.04
N LEU A 34 1.34 -9.91 16.02
CA LEU A 34 -0.11 -9.75 16.07
C LEU A 34 -0.81 -11.11 16.24
N GLU A 35 -0.41 -12.09 15.44
CA GLU A 35 -1.00 -13.44 15.49
C GLU A 35 -0.73 -14.18 16.81
N ARG A 36 0.49 -14.06 17.35
CA ARG A 36 0.81 -14.60 18.68
C ARG A 36 -0.01 -13.93 19.80
N ALA A 37 -0.37 -12.67 19.61
CA ALA A 37 -1.28 -11.95 20.50
C ALA A 37 -2.77 -12.26 20.24
N GLY A 38 -3.09 -13.18 19.34
CA GLY A 38 -4.47 -13.55 19.00
C GLY A 38 -5.21 -12.53 18.11
N LEU A 39 -4.52 -11.47 17.65
CA LEU A 39 -5.12 -10.37 16.91
C LEU A 39 -5.25 -10.68 15.42
N SER A 40 -6.35 -10.22 14.84
CA SER A 40 -6.58 -10.26 13.41
C SER A 40 -6.14 -8.95 12.72
N TYR A 41 -5.89 -9.02 11.41
CA TYR A 41 -5.47 -7.84 10.65
C TYR A 41 -6.06 -7.77 9.24
N VAL A 42 -6.08 -6.54 8.70
CA VAL A 42 -6.33 -6.23 7.30
C VAL A 42 -5.20 -5.33 6.80
N LEU A 43 -4.42 -5.81 5.83
CA LEU A 43 -3.27 -5.11 5.28
C LEU A 43 -3.53 -4.71 3.83
N GLY A 44 -3.47 -3.41 3.52
CA GLY A 44 -3.54 -2.96 2.14
C GLY A 44 -2.17 -2.92 1.49
N SER A 45 -2.00 -3.58 0.34
CA SER A 45 -0.73 -3.66 -0.37
C SER A 45 -0.88 -3.52 -1.88
N ARG A 46 0.25 -3.49 -2.58
CA ARG A 46 0.29 -3.65 -4.03
C ARG A 46 0.49 -5.12 -4.37
N PRO A 47 -0.15 -5.64 -5.43
CA PRO A 47 0.13 -6.99 -5.87
C PRO A 47 1.62 -7.17 -6.17
N PRO A 48 2.24 -8.32 -5.78
CA PRO A 48 3.63 -8.60 -6.09
C PRO A 48 3.82 -8.70 -7.61
N ALA A 49 4.92 -8.12 -8.11
CA ALA A 49 5.23 -8.15 -9.53
C ALA A 49 5.98 -9.41 -9.96
N ARG A 50 6.54 -10.17 -9.02
CA ARG A 50 7.35 -11.38 -9.31
C ARG A 50 7.19 -12.43 -8.20
N PRO A 51 6.53 -13.56 -8.51
CA PRO A 51 5.63 -13.76 -9.65
C PRO A 51 4.37 -12.89 -9.51
N PRO A 52 3.68 -12.57 -10.62
CA PRO A 52 2.37 -11.95 -10.54
C PRO A 52 1.38 -12.94 -9.91
N PRO A 53 0.34 -12.44 -9.22
CA PRO A 53 -0.66 -13.31 -8.61
C PRO A 53 -1.34 -14.20 -9.66
N HIS A 54 -1.39 -15.50 -9.39
CA HIS A 54 -1.95 -16.49 -10.32
C HIS A 54 -3.40 -16.14 -10.72
N VAL A 55 -4.24 -15.71 -9.77
CA VAL A 55 -5.64 -15.37 -10.05
C VAL A 55 -5.80 -14.19 -11.00
N ILE A 56 -4.89 -13.21 -10.96
CA ILE A 56 -4.90 -12.08 -11.90
C ILE A 56 -4.45 -12.54 -13.27
N SER A 57 -3.37 -13.33 -13.34
CA SER A 57 -2.87 -13.88 -14.61
C SER A 57 -3.91 -14.77 -15.27
N SER A 58 -4.50 -15.70 -14.53
CA SER A 58 -5.57 -16.58 -15.02
C SER A 58 -6.80 -15.81 -15.51
N TRP A 59 -7.16 -14.72 -14.82
CA TRP A 59 -8.27 -13.90 -15.28
C TRP A 59 -7.98 -13.33 -16.67
N HIS A 60 -6.79 -12.74 -16.87
CA HIS A 60 -6.39 -12.18 -18.17
C HIS A 60 -6.25 -13.26 -19.26
N ASP A 61 -5.74 -14.44 -18.92
CA ASP A 61 -5.58 -15.55 -19.87
C ASP A 61 -6.94 -16.08 -20.33
N ASN A 62 -7.95 -16.08 -19.44
CA ASN A 62 -9.31 -16.54 -19.76
C ASN A 62 -10.17 -15.46 -20.43
N HIS A 63 -9.74 -14.17 -20.40
CA HIS A 63 -10.48 -13.04 -20.95
C HIS A 63 -9.53 -12.13 -21.76
N PRO A 64 -8.89 -12.65 -22.85
CA PRO A 64 -7.81 -11.94 -23.53
C PRO A 64 -8.27 -10.62 -24.19
N ASP A 65 -9.53 -10.53 -24.62
CA ASP A 65 -10.10 -9.38 -25.35
C ASP A 65 -11.09 -8.57 -24.50
N GLN A 66 -11.09 -8.77 -23.18
CA GLN A 66 -12.03 -8.08 -22.29
C GLN A 66 -11.29 -7.12 -21.36
N ASP A 67 -11.86 -5.92 -21.24
CA ASP A 67 -11.45 -5.00 -20.19
C ASP A 67 -11.87 -5.54 -18.81
N VAL A 68 -11.00 -5.35 -17.82
CA VAL A 68 -11.31 -5.75 -16.45
C VAL A 68 -12.45 -4.88 -15.93
N PRO A 69 -13.58 -5.47 -15.48
CA PRO A 69 -14.68 -4.71 -14.91
C PRO A 69 -14.25 -3.89 -13.68
N ASP A 70 -14.70 -2.64 -13.61
CA ASP A 70 -14.44 -1.81 -12.45
C ASP A 70 -15.08 -2.44 -11.21
N GLY A 71 -14.32 -2.51 -10.12
CA GLY A 71 -14.78 -3.17 -8.91
C GLY A 71 -14.66 -4.69 -8.89
N LEU A 72 -14.15 -5.35 -9.94
CA LEU A 72 -13.91 -6.80 -9.91
C LEU A 72 -13.03 -7.16 -8.72
N THR A 73 -13.46 -8.16 -7.96
CA THR A 73 -12.70 -8.70 -6.83
C THR A 73 -12.37 -10.17 -7.07
N LEU A 74 -11.09 -10.50 -6.99
CA LEU A 74 -10.59 -11.87 -7.05
C LEU A 74 -10.07 -12.28 -5.67
N THR A 75 -10.27 -13.55 -5.31
CA THR A 75 -9.86 -14.08 -4.01
C THR A 75 -8.82 -15.18 -4.21
N GLN A 76 -7.78 -15.14 -3.40
CA GLN A 76 -6.74 -16.16 -3.38
C GLN A 76 -6.48 -16.59 -1.95
N PRO A 77 -6.74 -17.86 -1.58
CA PRO A 77 -6.28 -18.43 -0.32
C PRO A 77 -4.75 -18.47 -0.28
N TRP A 78 -4.19 -18.16 0.86
CA TRP A 78 -2.76 -18.25 1.11
C TRP A 78 -2.53 -19.05 2.39
N PRO A 79 -2.46 -20.39 2.29
CA PRO A 79 -2.26 -21.23 3.46
C PRO A 79 -0.90 -20.93 4.11
N ALA A 80 -0.86 -20.99 5.42
CA ALA A 80 0.38 -20.87 6.18
C ALA A 80 1.34 -22.00 5.79
N GLY A 81 2.62 -21.67 5.61
CA GLY A 81 3.65 -22.68 5.36
C GLY A 81 3.90 -23.56 6.61
N PRO A 82 4.42 -24.76 6.44
CA PRO A 82 4.67 -25.68 7.56
C PRO A 82 5.68 -25.17 8.58
N SER A 83 6.48 -24.17 8.23
CA SER A 83 7.42 -23.46 9.10
C SER A 83 6.86 -22.15 9.66
N ASP A 84 5.72 -21.68 9.15
CA ASP A 84 5.10 -20.44 9.60
C ASP A 84 4.17 -20.74 10.77
N GLN A 85 4.42 -20.10 11.91
CA GLN A 85 3.50 -20.10 13.05
C GLN A 85 2.34 -19.11 12.83
N CYS A 86 2.03 -18.82 11.57
CA CYS A 86 1.01 -17.88 11.16
C CYS A 86 -0.28 -18.61 10.78
N ARG A 87 -1.40 -17.93 10.90
CA ARG A 87 -2.70 -18.42 10.42
C ARG A 87 -2.75 -18.38 8.90
N ASP A 88 -3.64 -19.17 8.33
CA ASP A 88 -3.97 -19.05 6.91
C ASP A 88 -4.43 -17.62 6.60
N GLU A 89 -3.89 -17.07 5.55
CA GLU A 89 -4.26 -15.74 5.06
C GLU A 89 -5.21 -15.88 3.86
N THR A 90 -6.06 -14.88 3.66
CA THR A 90 -6.83 -14.69 2.43
C THR A 90 -6.42 -13.37 1.79
N ILE A 91 -6.15 -13.42 0.48
CA ILE A 91 -5.79 -12.24 -0.30
C ILE A 91 -6.93 -11.88 -1.23
N TYR A 92 -7.43 -10.66 -1.12
CA TYR A 92 -8.41 -10.07 -2.04
C TYR A 92 -7.70 -9.11 -2.98
N TYR A 93 -7.93 -9.25 -4.29
CA TYR A 93 -7.44 -8.34 -5.32
C TYR A 93 -8.62 -7.57 -5.88
N ARG A 94 -8.64 -6.26 -5.67
CA ARG A 94 -9.69 -5.35 -6.17
C ARG A 94 -9.17 -4.52 -7.31
N TYR A 95 -9.84 -4.57 -8.45
CA TYR A 95 -9.55 -3.72 -9.60
C TYR A 95 -10.24 -2.36 -9.49
N SER A 96 -9.57 -1.34 -9.99
CA SER A 96 -10.16 -0.01 -10.20
C SER A 96 -9.69 0.58 -11.51
N ALA A 97 -10.65 0.90 -12.39
CA ALA A 97 -10.41 1.48 -13.70
C ALA A 97 -9.70 2.84 -13.61
N ASP A 98 -10.07 3.67 -12.62
CA ASP A 98 -9.40 4.95 -12.37
C ASP A 98 -7.94 4.78 -11.96
N ARG A 99 -7.66 3.79 -11.12
CA ARG A 99 -6.28 3.46 -10.72
C ARG A 99 -5.50 2.92 -11.91
N ALA A 100 -6.12 2.08 -12.74
CA ALA A 100 -5.52 1.54 -13.95
C ALA A 100 -5.09 2.66 -14.89
N ARG A 101 -6.00 3.58 -15.23
CA ARG A 101 -5.70 4.74 -16.11
C ARG A 101 -4.52 5.57 -15.60
N ARG A 102 -4.48 5.87 -14.31
CA ARG A 102 -3.36 6.63 -13.71
C ARG A 102 -2.06 5.85 -13.74
N THR A 103 -2.11 4.55 -13.44
CA THR A 103 -0.92 3.67 -13.43
C THR A 103 -0.38 3.50 -14.84
N LEU A 104 -1.24 3.26 -15.84
CA LEU A 104 -0.85 3.09 -17.23
C LEU A 104 -0.20 4.36 -17.79
N ARG A 105 -0.76 5.55 -17.56
CA ARG A 105 -0.13 6.83 -17.92
C ARG A 105 1.27 6.98 -17.32
N GLY A 106 1.44 6.56 -16.05
CA GLY A 106 2.74 6.55 -15.40
C GLY A 106 3.74 5.58 -16.04
N ILE A 107 3.28 4.39 -16.42
CA ILE A 107 4.08 3.39 -17.15
C ILE A 107 4.48 3.97 -18.52
N ASP A 108 3.54 4.49 -19.31
CA ASP A 108 3.79 5.05 -20.63
C ASP A 108 4.85 6.16 -20.57
N THR A 109 4.72 7.06 -19.60
CA THR A 109 5.70 8.14 -19.38
C THR A 109 7.10 7.58 -19.06
N GLN A 110 7.19 6.54 -18.25
CA GLN A 110 8.46 5.93 -17.88
C GLN A 110 9.07 5.13 -19.02
N VAL A 111 8.25 4.41 -19.80
CA VAL A 111 8.69 3.65 -20.98
C VAL A 111 9.19 4.60 -22.06
N ALA A 112 8.46 5.68 -22.37
CA ALA A 112 8.92 6.69 -23.34
C ALA A 112 10.25 7.35 -22.93
N LYS A 113 10.47 7.59 -21.63
CA LYS A 113 11.78 8.04 -21.11
C LYS A 113 12.86 6.96 -21.28
N ALA A 114 12.53 5.69 -21.04
CA ALA A 114 13.43 4.57 -21.22
C ALA A 114 13.87 4.43 -22.69
N GLU A 115 12.95 4.56 -23.63
CA GLU A 115 13.21 4.52 -25.08
C GLU A 115 14.16 5.63 -25.52
N LYS A 116 13.92 6.87 -25.06
CA LYS A 116 14.83 7.99 -25.34
C LYS A 116 16.24 7.78 -24.76
N ALA A 117 16.33 7.16 -23.57
CA ALA A 117 17.61 6.88 -22.93
C ALA A 117 18.39 5.74 -23.63
N VAL A 118 17.68 4.68 -24.09
CA VAL A 118 18.26 3.59 -24.89
C VAL A 118 18.72 4.10 -26.25
N ALA A 119 17.95 4.99 -26.89
CA ALA A 119 18.32 5.65 -28.16
C ALA A 119 19.43 6.71 -28.01
N GLY A 120 19.99 6.92 -26.81
CA GLY A 120 21.06 7.91 -26.59
C GLY A 120 20.62 9.37 -26.61
N LYS A 121 19.31 9.65 -26.73
CA LYS A 121 18.76 11.02 -26.82
C LYS A 121 18.78 11.77 -25.48
N ILE A 122 18.80 11.04 -24.37
CA ILE A 122 18.88 11.60 -23.02
C ILE A 122 19.82 10.76 -22.14
N PRO A 123 20.42 11.34 -21.09
CA PRO A 123 21.24 10.58 -20.13
C PRO A 123 20.40 9.50 -19.45
N VAL A 124 21.03 8.33 -19.20
CA VAL A 124 20.41 7.25 -18.45
C VAL A 124 20.31 7.66 -16.99
N LYS A 125 19.10 8.00 -16.55
CA LYS A 125 18.76 8.13 -15.14
C LYS A 125 18.14 6.83 -14.65
N ARG A 126 18.03 6.65 -13.32
CA ARG A 126 17.38 5.49 -12.71
C ARG A 126 15.96 5.33 -13.27
N ASN A 127 15.77 4.32 -14.11
CA ASN A 127 14.48 3.96 -14.70
C ASN A 127 14.32 2.45 -14.61
N ARG A 128 13.20 1.98 -14.04
CA ARG A 128 12.96 0.55 -13.80
C ARG A 128 12.83 -0.28 -15.07
N PHE A 129 12.50 0.36 -16.20
CA PHE A 129 12.34 -0.31 -17.50
C PHE A 129 13.60 -0.32 -18.33
N VAL A 130 14.69 0.30 -17.90
CA VAL A 130 15.99 0.20 -18.56
C VAL A 130 16.77 -0.95 -17.94
N HIS A 131 17.17 -1.89 -18.77
CA HIS A 131 18.10 -2.96 -18.43
C HIS A 131 19.50 -2.60 -18.94
N LEU A 132 20.48 -2.67 -18.05
CA LEU A 132 21.89 -2.43 -18.37
C LEU A 132 22.62 -3.77 -18.30
N SER A 133 23.26 -4.18 -19.40
CA SER A 133 24.12 -5.35 -19.47
C SER A 133 25.47 -4.94 -20.08
N GLY A 134 26.46 -4.67 -19.23
CA GLY A 134 27.71 -4.08 -19.66
C GLY A 134 27.50 -2.73 -20.35
N ALA A 135 27.98 -2.61 -21.60
CA ALA A 135 27.80 -1.42 -22.44
C ALA A 135 26.43 -1.35 -23.15
N THR A 136 25.66 -2.45 -23.13
CA THR A 136 24.39 -2.54 -23.86
C THR A 136 23.24 -2.05 -22.99
N ARG A 137 22.36 -1.25 -23.61
CA ARG A 137 21.14 -0.72 -23.00
C ARG A 137 19.94 -1.25 -23.74
N SER A 138 19.00 -1.84 -23.02
CA SER A 138 17.77 -2.37 -23.60
C SER A 138 16.55 -2.05 -22.70
N ILE A 139 15.37 -2.18 -23.30
CA ILE A 139 14.12 -2.02 -22.53
C ILE A 139 13.71 -3.37 -21.98
N ASN A 140 13.36 -3.41 -20.70
CA ASN A 140 12.82 -4.60 -20.07
C ASN A 140 11.31 -4.71 -20.39
N ARG A 141 10.99 -5.29 -21.56
CA ARG A 141 9.61 -5.46 -22.02
C ARG A 141 8.80 -6.46 -21.15
N ASP A 142 9.46 -7.44 -20.57
CA ASP A 142 8.80 -8.37 -19.65
C ASP A 142 8.33 -7.67 -18.37
N LEU A 143 9.14 -6.76 -17.85
CA LEU A 143 8.75 -5.96 -16.70
C LEU A 143 7.64 -4.98 -17.05
N GLU A 144 7.68 -4.40 -18.25
CA GLU A 144 6.61 -3.54 -18.76
C GLU A 144 5.29 -4.31 -18.87
N LYS A 145 5.30 -5.48 -19.55
CA LYS A 145 4.11 -6.32 -19.69
C LYS A 145 3.49 -6.65 -18.32
N ARG A 146 4.30 -7.14 -17.38
CA ARG A 146 3.84 -7.43 -16.01
C ARG A 146 3.27 -6.20 -15.30
N ALA A 147 3.94 -5.05 -15.43
CA ALA A 147 3.45 -3.82 -14.81
C ALA A 147 2.09 -3.37 -15.39
N ARG A 148 1.86 -3.57 -16.68
CA ARG A 148 0.57 -3.30 -17.34
C ARG A 148 -0.52 -4.27 -16.88
N THR A 149 -0.23 -5.58 -16.82
CA THR A 149 -1.17 -6.60 -16.30
C THR A 149 -1.63 -6.30 -14.88
N LEU A 150 -0.74 -5.77 -14.03
CA LEU A 150 -1.06 -5.42 -12.63
C LEU A 150 -1.61 -4.00 -12.46
N ALA A 151 -1.74 -3.22 -13.55
CA ALA A 151 -2.29 -1.88 -13.47
C ALA A 151 -3.76 -1.92 -13.02
N GLY A 152 -4.10 -1.10 -12.05
CA GLY A 152 -5.47 -1.04 -11.51
C GLY A 152 -5.73 -1.95 -10.33
N TRP A 153 -4.93 -2.97 -10.12
CA TRP A 153 -5.11 -3.90 -9.00
C TRP A 153 -4.51 -3.37 -7.69
N LYS A 154 -5.23 -3.57 -6.59
CA LYS A 154 -4.75 -3.44 -5.22
C LYS A 154 -5.06 -4.73 -4.48
N CYS A 155 -4.19 -5.16 -3.57
CA CYS A 155 -4.47 -6.33 -2.75
C CYS A 155 -4.71 -5.95 -1.29
N TYR A 156 -5.49 -6.80 -0.64
CA TYR A 156 -5.82 -6.73 0.78
C TYR A 156 -5.59 -8.12 1.35
N VAL A 157 -4.72 -8.21 2.34
CA VAL A 157 -4.34 -9.46 2.99
C VAL A 157 -4.96 -9.48 4.37
N THR A 158 -5.59 -10.59 4.74
CA THR A 158 -6.20 -10.74 6.07
C THR A 158 -6.03 -12.16 6.59
N ASN A 159 -5.90 -12.29 7.90
CA ASN A 159 -5.92 -13.56 8.65
C ASN A 159 -7.23 -13.73 9.45
N LEU A 160 -8.27 -12.99 9.09
CA LEU A 160 -9.58 -13.15 9.73
C LEU A 160 -10.05 -14.60 9.62
N PRO A 161 -10.57 -15.19 10.71
CA PRO A 161 -10.99 -16.58 10.72
C PRO A 161 -12.14 -16.86 9.78
N ASN A 162 -12.17 -18.09 9.28
CA ASN A 162 -13.21 -18.62 8.39
C ASN A 162 -14.59 -18.72 9.05
N PRO A 163 -15.72 -18.65 8.28
CA PRO A 163 -15.79 -18.65 6.81
C PRO A 163 -15.36 -17.31 6.22
N ASN A 164 -14.72 -17.35 5.02
CA ASN A 164 -14.11 -16.20 4.34
C ASN A 164 -14.88 -14.90 4.61
N PRO A 165 -14.24 -13.90 5.24
CA PRO A 165 -14.91 -12.63 5.45
C PRO A 165 -15.30 -12.06 4.09
N ASP A 166 -16.50 -11.48 4.02
CA ASP A 166 -16.97 -10.81 2.81
C ASP A 166 -15.92 -9.82 2.30
N PRO A 167 -15.51 -9.91 1.02
CA PRO A 167 -14.50 -9.02 0.45
C PRO A 167 -14.81 -7.52 0.65
N GLU A 168 -16.09 -7.15 0.57
CA GLU A 168 -16.51 -5.75 0.77
C GLU A 168 -16.29 -5.29 2.21
N THR A 169 -16.50 -6.16 3.18
CA THR A 169 -16.22 -5.87 4.59
C THR A 169 -14.74 -5.60 4.82
N VAL A 170 -13.84 -6.45 4.28
CA VAL A 170 -12.40 -6.28 4.39
C VAL A 170 -11.91 -5.01 3.70
N ILE A 171 -12.40 -4.77 2.47
CA ILE A 171 -12.01 -3.60 1.67
C ILE A 171 -12.54 -2.30 2.30
N SER A 172 -13.77 -2.30 2.82
CA SER A 172 -14.35 -1.12 3.47
C SER A 172 -13.66 -0.81 4.80
N ALA A 173 -13.28 -1.82 5.59
CA ALA A 173 -12.46 -1.63 6.79
C ALA A 173 -11.15 -0.91 6.46
N TYR A 174 -10.47 -1.35 5.39
CA TYR A 174 -9.26 -0.67 4.93
C TYR A 174 -9.53 0.77 4.45
N HIS A 175 -10.62 1.03 3.74
CA HIS A 175 -10.94 2.37 3.26
C HIS A 175 -11.26 3.35 4.40
N ARG A 176 -11.74 2.87 5.54
CA ARG A 176 -11.93 3.71 6.74
C ARG A 176 -10.62 4.27 7.27
N LEU A 177 -9.49 3.55 7.13
CA LEU A 177 -8.17 4.05 7.48
C LEU A 177 -7.84 5.36 6.73
N TYR A 178 -8.13 5.43 5.43
CA TYR A 178 -7.93 6.63 4.62
C TYR A 178 -8.68 7.86 5.16
N ASN A 179 -9.90 7.67 5.68
CA ASN A 179 -10.68 8.77 6.26
C ASN A 179 -10.02 9.30 7.54
N ILE A 180 -9.42 8.43 8.33
CA ILE A 180 -8.67 8.80 9.54
C ILE A 180 -7.41 9.58 9.15
N GLU A 181 -6.62 9.07 8.21
CA GLU A 181 -5.41 9.77 7.71
C GLU A 181 -5.73 11.15 7.15
N LYS A 182 -6.83 11.28 6.41
CA LYS A 182 -7.29 12.56 5.87
C LYS A 182 -7.66 13.55 6.98
N SER A 183 -8.23 13.07 8.07
CA SER A 183 -8.56 13.90 9.24
C SER A 183 -7.29 14.45 9.90
N PHE A 184 -6.24 13.64 10.04
CA PHE A 184 -4.95 14.09 10.58
C PHE A 184 -4.24 15.10 9.68
N ALA A 185 -4.29 14.92 8.36
CA ALA A 185 -3.72 15.86 7.40
C ALA A 185 -4.37 17.26 7.53
N HIS A 186 -5.67 17.33 7.80
CA HIS A 186 -6.37 18.61 8.02
C HIS A 186 -5.96 19.31 9.33
N VAL A 187 -5.63 18.54 10.37
CA VAL A 187 -5.19 19.10 11.66
C VAL A 187 -3.77 19.67 11.57
N GLN A 188 -2.91 19.12 10.75
CA GLN A 188 -1.53 19.60 10.60
C GLN A 188 -1.38 20.89 9.77
N ILE A 189 -2.40 21.29 9.01
CA ILE A 189 -2.37 22.49 8.14
C ILE A 189 -2.75 23.78 8.91
N ARG A 190 -3.17 23.72 10.18
CA ARG A 190 -3.35 24.94 10.96
C ARG A 190 -1.97 25.50 11.35
N PRO A 191 -1.55 26.65 10.79
CA PRO A 191 -0.33 27.31 11.27
C PRO A 191 -0.54 27.68 12.75
N LYS A 192 0.38 27.25 13.60
CA LYS A 192 0.46 27.74 14.98
C LYS A 192 0.64 29.24 14.87
N SER A 193 -0.38 29.99 15.21
CA SER A 193 -0.22 31.43 15.49
C SER A 193 0.81 31.56 16.62
N THR A 194 1.98 32.06 16.28
CA THR A 194 3.00 32.46 17.26
C THR A 194 2.36 33.48 18.19
N PRO A 195 2.39 33.28 19.52
CA PRO A 195 1.95 34.33 20.42
C PRO A 195 2.88 35.54 20.25
N HIS A 196 2.32 36.67 19.87
CA HIS A 196 3.02 37.96 19.92
C HIS A 196 3.38 38.24 21.39
N LEU A 197 4.66 38.16 21.73
CA LEU A 197 5.17 38.68 22.98
C LEU A 197 4.99 40.19 22.95
N PRO A 198 4.40 40.82 24.00
CA PRO A 198 4.32 42.26 24.10
C PRO A 198 5.73 42.85 24.26
N PRO A 199 5.99 44.07 23.74
CA PRO A 199 7.29 44.70 23.86
C PRO A 199 7.63 44.95 25.32
N THR A 200 8.80 44.50 25.75
CA THR A 200 9.39 44.81 27.08
C THR A 200 9.53 46.29 27.24
N CYS A 201 8.84 46.86 28.22
CA CYS A 201 9.05 48.25 28.68
C CYS A 201 10.50 48.42 29.17
N ALA A 202 11.19 49.33 28.56
CA ALA A 202 12.51 49.82 29.02
C ALA A 202 12.39 50.48 30.40
N SER A 203 13.20 50.03 31.34
CA SER A 203 13.35 50.68 32.66
C SER A 203 14.00 52.05 32.52
N PRO A 204 13.53 53.07 33.26
CA PRO A 204 14.22 54.38 33.27
C PRO A 204 15.48 54.32 34.13
N SER A 205 16.58 54.81 33.57
CA SER A 205 17.85 55.04 34.24
C SER A 205 17.69 56.11 35.30
N ARG A 206 18.20 55.85 36.52
CA ARG A 206 18.34 56.88 37.60
C ARG A 206 19.49 57.81 37.29
N PRO A 207 19.33 59.10 37.53
CA PRO A 207 20.46 60.02 37.59
C PRO A 207 21.11 60.02 38.98
N THR A 208 22.43 60.17 39.02
CA THR A 208 23.27 60.53 40.15
C THR A 208 23.25 62.03 40.31
#